data_4cfa809293583a57127cf53163d5612c
#
_entry.id   4cfa809293583a57127cf53163d5612c
#
_cell.length_a   1.000
_cell.length_b   1.000
_cell.length_c   1.000
_cell.angle_alpha   90.00
_cell.angle_beta   90.00
_cell.angle_gamma   90.00
#
_symmetry.space_group_name_H-M   'P 1'
#
loop_
_entity.id
_entity.type
_entity.pdbx_description
1 polymer ?
#
loop_
_entity_poly.entity_id
_entity_poly.type
_entity_poly.pdbx_seq_one_letter_code
_entity_poly.pdbx_strand_id
1 'polypeptide(L)'
;MDFGFTEEQQAAVEAARAVFSSVAPDAVPSPSLTPGPVAPDFDRPLWRRLAETDLLSLVIDPEYGGAGLDPVALCLVLREAGRVLARVPLLETCAAALAVQTYGNGELRSRLLPAVGRGETVLTVAASGRTGHEPAELAVTARESNGTWLLDGVQTAVPWAQQADHILVPAHTAADRTVIAVLPRVLEGVSLADQVSTNGERYAELRCDAVRIPAADMVTTTGAWEWLRDLLATGNCALALGLASQVTAMTSEYTSKREQFGHPIATFQAVAVQAADRYIDTRAMEVTLWQAAWRLSIGTPGPLPITADVSVAKIWASDGMRRVVQTAQHLHGGFGADTDYALHRYHAWAKTLELSLGPAAAHEERLGGLLAAHSPG
;
A
#
# COMPACT_ATOMS: atom_id res chain seq x y z
N MET A 1 23.38 4.06 -16.61
CA MET A 1 22.31 4.11 -15.59
C MET A 1 22.56 2.92 -14.70
N ASP A 2 22.82 3.14 -13.42
CA ASP A 2 23.00 2.04 -12.45
C ASP A 2 21.63 1.64 -11.94
N PHE A 3 21.27 0.35 -12.05
CA PHE A 3 20.04 -0.24 -11.56
C PHE A 3 20.27 -1.01 -10.25
N GLY A 4 21.45 -0.88 -9.64
CA GLY A 4 21.78 -1.46 -8.35
C GLY A 4 21.12 -0.69 -7.20
N PHE A 5 20.81 -1.39 -6.11
CA PHE A 5 20.39 -0.76 -4.86
C PHE A 5 21.62 -0.34 -4.05
N THR A 6 21.53 0.75 -3.30
CA THR A 6 22.61 1.20 -2.42
C THR A 6 22.86 0.22 -1.27
N GLU A 7 24.00 0.35 -0.57
CA GLU A 7 24.31 -0.50 0.58
C GLU A 7 23.26 -0.33 1.69
N GLU A 8 22.80 0.90 1.94
CA GLU A 8 21.76 1.19 2.93
C GLU A 8 20.41 0.56 2.54
N GLN A 9 20.04 0.64 1.25
CA GLN A 9 18.81 -0.01 0.76
C GLN A 9 18.91 -1.54 0.88
N GLN A 10 20.06 -2.14 0.63
CA GLN A 10 20.31 -3.58 0.80
C GLN A 10 20.25 -3.98 2.28
N ALA A 11 20.85 -3.20 3.18
CA ALA A 11 20.79 -3.42 4.62
C ALA A 11 19.33 -3.37 5.13
N ALA A 12 18.51 -2.44 4.62
CA ALA A 12 17.09 -2.37 4.95
C ALA A 12 16.33 -3.64 4.51
N VAL A 13 16.65 -4.21 3.34
CA VAL A 13 16.08 -5.49 2.89
C VAL A 13 16.47 -6.63 3.81
N GLU A 14 17.73 -6.72 4.23
CA GLU A 14 18.19 -7.78 5.13
C GLU A 14 17.52 -7.68 6.51
N ALA A 15 17.42 -6.47 7.07
CA ALA A 15 16.69 -6.23 8.31
C ALA A 15 15.20 -6.62 8.19
N ALA A 16 14.55 -6.21 7.09
CA ALA A 16 13.16 -6.56 6.82
C ALA A 16 12.96 -8.08 6.73
N ARG A 17 13.82 -8.79 6.00
CA ARG A 17 13.78 -10.26 5.92
C ARG A 17 13.92 -10.91 7.28
N ALA A 18 14.84 -10.45 8.11
CA ALA A 18 15.04 -10.97 9.45
C ALA A 18 13.78 -10.78 10.32
N VAL A 19 13.19 -9.58 10.31
CA VAL A 19 11.96 -9.26 11.07
C VAL A 19 10.78 -10.08 10.58
N PHE A 20 10.57 -10.17 9.26
CA PHE A 20 9.44 -10.87 8.67
C PHE A 20 9.58 -12.40 8.63
N SER A 21 10.78 -12.96 8.87
CA SER A 21 11.03 -14.41 8.82
C SER A 21 10.17 -15.25 9.77
N SER A 22 9.69 -14.65 10.86
CA SER A 22 8.83 -15.30 11.85
C SER A 22 7.33 -15.09 11.63
N VAL A 23 6.95 -14.35 10.58
CA VAL A 23 5.53 -14.11 10.26
C VAL A 23 4.98 -15.29 9.49
N ALA A 24 3.91 -15.88 10.01
CA ALA A 24 3.18 -16.97 9.36
C ALA A 24 1.81 -16.44 8.86
N PRO A 25 1.50 -16.56 7.57
CA PRO A 25 0.21 -16.10 7.03
C PRO A 25 -1.01 -16.78 7.66
N ASP A 26 -0.83 -17.95 8.24
CA ASP A 26 -1.85 -18.77 8.90
C ASP A 26 -1.94 -18.56 10.42
N ALA A 27 -1.17 -17.62 10.99
CA ALA A 27 -1.22 -17.27 12.41
C ALA A 27 -2.58 -16.69 12.87
N VAL A 28 -3.44 -16.29 11.93
CA VAL A 28 -4.82 -15.83 12.19
C VAL A 28 -5.82 -16.78 11.50
N PRO A 29 -7.09 -16.83 11.95
CA PRO A 29 -8.14 -17.62 11.28
C PRO A 29 -8.25 -17.31 9.79
N SER A 30 -8.74 -18.27 9.01
CA SER A 30 -9.02 -18.05 7.58
C SER A 30 -10.11 -16.99 7.40
N PRO A 31 -9.92 -15.98 6.53
CA PRO A 31 -10.97 -15.00 6.23
C PRO A 31 -12.20 -15.64 5.60
N SER A 32 -12.05 -16.81 4.93
CA SER A 32 -13.16 -17.55 4.33
C SER A 32 -14.06 -18.24 5.36
N LEU A 33 -13.56 -18.48 6.57
CA LEU A 33 -14.28 -19.19 7.64
C LEU A 33 -14.68 -18.28 8.80
N THR A 34 -14.20 -17.03 8.81
CA THR A 34 -14.39 -16.12 9.92
C THR A 34 -15.42 -15.05 9.57
N PRO A 35 -16.57 -15.01 10.22
CA PRO A 35 -17.48 -13.88 10.09
C PRO A 35 -16.85 -12.65 10.76
N GLY A 36 -16.66 -11.59 10.00
CA GLY A 36 -16.00 -10.38 10.47
C GLY A 36 -14.47 -10.38 10.33
N PRO A 37 -13.76 -9.50 11.07
CA PRO A 37 -12.31 -9.38 10.95
C PRO A 37 -11.59 -10.60 11.54
N VAL A 38 -10.48 -11.00 10.89
CA VAL A 38 -9.66 -12.14 11.31
C VAL A 38 -8.94 -11.92 12.64
N ALA A 39 -8.81 -10.67 13.06
CA ALA A 39 -8.28 -10.32 14.39
C ALA A 39 -8.80 -8.94 14.84
N PRO A 40 -8.81 -8.66 16.15
CA PRO A 40 -9.27 -7.38 16.70
C PRO A 40 -8.31 -6.23 16.38
N ASP A 41 -7.03 -6.52 16.14
CA ASP A 41 -5.97 -5.53 15.91
C ASP A 41 -4.97 -6.05 14.85
N PHE A 42 -4.10 -5.16 14.37
CA PHE A 42 -2.93 -5.56 13.61
C PHE A 42 -1.90 -6.29 14.52
N ASP A 43 -0.86 -6.85 13.94
CA ASP A 43 0.20 -7.55 14.66
C ASP A 43 1.08 -6.55 15.45
N ARG A 44 0.66 -6.23 16.70
CA ARG A 44 1.39 -5.32 17.60
C ARG A 44 2.79 -5.82 17.98
N PRO A 45 3.03 -7.12 18.21
CA PRO A 45 4.37 -7.66 18.38
C PRO A 45 5.28 -7.41 17.18
N LEU A 46 4.79 -7.64 15.96
CA LEU A 46 5.53 -7.37 14.72
C LEU A 46 5.82 -5.86 14.58
N TRP A 47 4.82 -5.01 14.86
CA TRP A 47 4.98 -3.55 14.82
C TRP A 47 6.09 -3.05 15.74
N ARG A 48 6.16 -3.58 16.97
CA ARG A 48 7.23 -3.26 17.92
C ARG A 48 8.60 -3.66 17.37
N ARG A 49 8.73 -4.85 16.78
CA ARG A 49 10.00 -5.30 16.17
C ARG A 49 10.41 -4.41 14.99
N LEU A 50 9.45 -3.93 14.18
CA LEU A 50 9.73 -2.98 13.10
C LEU A 50 10.27 -1.66 13.65
N ALA A 51 9.75 -1.17 14.78
CA ALA A 51 10.28 0.00 15.46
C ALA A 51 11.68 -0.23 16.04
N GLU A 52 11.89 -1.35 16.74
CA GLU A 52 13.18 -1.74 17.35
C GLU A 52 14.31 -1.96 16.34
N THR A 53 13.97 -2.18 15.07
CA THR A 53 14.93 -2.37 13.97
C THR A 53 14.97 -1.16 13.01
N ASP A 54 14.46 -0.01 13.43
CA ASP A 54 14.43 1.25 12.69
C ASP A 54 13.71 1.20 11.33
N LEU A 55 12.90 0.16 11.08
CA LEU A 55 12.14 0.03 9.82
C LEU A 55 10.94 0.97 9.73
N LEU A 56 10.44 1.49 10.87
CA LEU A 56 9.41 2.54 10.88
C LEU A 56 10.01 3.93 10.71
N SER A 57 11.24 4.14 11.12
CA SER A 57 11.96 5.40 10.98
C SER A 57 12.78 5.50 9.69
N LEU A 58 12.76 4.45 8.86
CA LEU A 58 13.58 4.29 7.65
C LEU A 58 13.56 5.51 6.73
N VAL A 59 12.38 6.06 6.49
CA VAL A 59 12.16 7.19 5.57
C VAL A 59 12.06 8.55 6.26
N ILE A 60 12.15 8.57 7.59
CA ILE A 60 12.11 9.80 8.38
C ILE A 60 13.48 10.45 8.38
N ASP A 61 13.54 11.76 8.23
CA ASP A 61 14.79 12.52 8.23
C ASP A 61 15.57 12.34 9.54
N PRO A 62 16.91 12.40 9.51
CA PRO A 62 17.75 12.30 10.69
C PRO A 62 17.44 13.38 11.75
N GLU A 63 16.96 14.55 11.34
CA GLU A 63 16.49 15.63 12.24
C GLU A 63 15.39 15.13 13.19
N TYR A 64 14.56 14.17 12.74
CA TYR A 64 13.46 13.58 13.53
C TYR A 64 13.77 12.16 14.02
N GLY A 65 15.03 11.74 13.93
CA GLY A 65 15.51 10.46 14.45
C GLY A 65 15.39 9.28 13.49
N GLY A 66 15.27 9.51 12.19
CA GLY A 66 15.19 8.47 11.18
C GLY A 66 16.48 8.30 10.36
N ALA A 67 16.45 7.42 9.36
CA ALA A 67 17.56 7.13 8.46
C ALA A 67 17.58 8.02 7.19
N GLY A 68 16.49 8.70 6.87
CA GLY A 68 16.37 9.57 5.72
C GLY A 68 16.45 8.86 4.37
N LEU A 69 16.09 7.58 4.31
CA LEU A 69 16.10 6.83 3.06
C LEU A 69 14.89 7.20 2.19
N ASP A 70 14.97 6.82 0.95
CA ASP A 70 14.04 7.22 -0.11
C ASP A 70 12.84 6.26 -0.29
N PRO A 71 11.84 6.60 -1.12
CA PRO A 71 10.73 5.72 -1.46
C PRO A 71 11.14 4.35 -2.03
N VAL A 72 12.33 4.21 -2.66
CA VAL A 72 12.83 2.90 -3.12
C VAL A 72 13.09 1.98 -1.93
N ALA A 73 13.73 2.50 -0.86
CA ALA A 73 13.97 1.75 0.36
C ALA A 73 12.65 1.28 1.02
N LEU A 74 11.64 2.16 1.09
CA LEU A 74 10.31 1.79 1.57
C LEU A 74 9.70 0.66 0.73
N CYS A 75 9.74 0.76 -0.59
CA CYS A 75 9.20 -0.27 -1.48
C CYS A 75 9.92 -1.62 -1.33
N LEU A 76 11.22 -1.61 -1.07
CA LEU A 76 11.99 -2.82 -0.78
C LEU A 76 11.50 -3.52 0.50
N VAL A 77 11.26 -2.77 1.56
CA VAL A 77 10.71 -3.30 2.83
C VAL A 77 9.27 -3.80 2.65
N LEU A 78 8.42 -3.04 1.94
CA LEU A 78 7.04 -3.42 1.64
C LEU A 78 6.96 -4.69 0.79
N ARG A 79 7.89 -4.90 -0.15
CA ARG A 79 7.98 -6.15 -0.90
C ARG A 79 8.18 -7.35 0.04
N GLU A 80 9.07 -7.25 1.01
CA GLU A 80 9.28 -8.35 1.98
C GLU A 80 8.05 -8.54 2.89
N ALA A 81 7.36 -7.45 3.29
CA ALA A 81 6.09 -7.52 4.03
C ALA A 81 4.98 -8.24 3.23
N GLY A 82 4.87 -7.94 1.92
CA GLY A 82 3.90 -8.58 1.02
C GLY A 82 4.13 -10.09 0.85
N ARG A 83 5.38 -10.55 0.90
CA ARG A 83 5.73 -11.98 0.82
C ARG A 83 5.09 -12.82 1.92
N VAL A 84 4.93 -12.26 3.10
CA VAL A 84 4.42 -12.96 4.30
C VAL A 84 3.03 -12.48 4.72
N LEU A 85 2.39 -11.63 3.92
CA LEU A 85 1.10 -11.01 4.24
C LEU A 85 1.13 -10.33 5.62
N ALA A 86 2.16 -9.51 5.89
CA ALA A 86 2.36 -8.86 7.18
C ALA A 86 1.17 -7.94 7.53
N ARG A 87 0.52 -8.22 8.66
CA ARG A 87 -0.69 -7.53 9.11
C ARG A 87 -0.36 -6.30 9.96
N VAL A 88 0.24 -5.30 9.35
CA VAL A 88 0.67 -4.04 10.00
C VAL A 88 0.41 -2.83 9.08
N PRO A 89 0.09 -1.64 9.64
CA PRO A 89 -0.16 -0.41 8.87
C PRO A 89 1.14 0.24 8.36
N LEU A 90 2.06 -0.56 7.80
CA LEU A 90 3.40 -0.09 7.44
C LEU A 90 3.38 0.87 6.25
N LEU A 91 2.64 0.54 5.19
CA LEU A 91 2.51 1.38 4.01
C LEU A 91 1.87 2.72 4.37
N GLU A 92 0.73 2.68 5.03
CA GLU A 92 -0.06 3.87 5.34
C GLU A 92 0.72 4.80 6.27
N THR A 93 1.34 4.25 7.32
CA THR A 93 2.08 5.05 8.30
C THR A 93 3.33 5.68 7.69
N CYS A 94 4.15 4.92 6.95
CA CYS A 94 5.36 5.46 6.34
C CYS A 94 5.05 6.46 5.22
N ALA A 95 4.03 6.22 4.40
CA ALA A 95 3.63 7.15 3.35
C ALA A 95 3.06 8.46 3.93
N ALA A 96 2.23 8.36 4.98
CA ALA A 96 1.71 9.52 5.70
C ALA A 96 2.83 10.33 6.36
N ALA A 97 3.81 9.66 7.01
CA ALA A 97 4.98 10.30 7.61
C ALA A 97 5.80 11.06 6.56
N LEU A 98 6.08 10.45 5.42
CA LEU A 98 6.77 11.10 4.30
C LEU A 98 6.00 12.31 3.77
N ALA A 99 4.66 12.24 3.66
CA ALA A 99 3.85 13.39 3.25
C ALA A 99 3.91 14.53 4.27
N VAL A 100 3.83 14.22 5.57
CA VAL A 100 4.02 15.20 6.65
C VAL A 100 5.42 15.80 6.61
N GLN A 101 6.45 14.99 6.39
CA GLN A 101 7.84 15.45 6.30
C GLN A 101 8.03 16.41 5.13
N THR A 102 7.51 16.06 3.96
CA THR A 102 7.73 16.81 2.72
C THR A 102 6.89 18.10 2.67
N TYR A 103 5.64 18.05 3.10
CA TYR A 103 4.65 19.10 2.88
C TYR A 103 4.06 19.72 4.16
N GLY A 104 4.22 19.07 5.31
CA GLY A 104 3.75 19.57 6.59
C GLY A 104 4.56 20.78 7.08
N ASN A 105 4.00 21.55 8.00
CA ASN A 105 4.72 22.63 8.69
C ASN A 105 5.64 22.06 9.79
N GLY A 106 6.53 22.90 10.34
CA GLY A 106 7.52 22.49 11.34
C GLY A 106 6.91 21.95 12.63
N GLU A 107 5.78 22.50 13.07
CA GLU A 107 5.07 22.03 14.27
C GLU A 107 4.53 20.61 14.08
N LEU A 108 3.88 20.36 12.95
CA LEU A 108 3.32 19.05 12.60
C LEU A 108 4.42 17.99 12.49
N ARG A 109 5.54 18.32 11.82
CA ARG A 109 6.71 17.43 11.69
C ARG A 109 7.29 17.07 13.06
N SER A 110 7.61 18.07 13.89
CA SER A 110 8.22 17.86 15.21
C SER A 110 7.32 17.07 16.16
N ARG A 111 6.00 17.22 16.02
CA ARG A 111 5.02 16.52 16.87
C ARG A 111 4.85 15.05 16.47
N LEU A 112 4.82 14.74 15.18
CA LEU A 112 4.43 13.40 14.71
C LEU A 112 5.62 12.50 14.37
N LEU A 113 6.63 13.01 13.64
CA LEU A 113 7.64 12.15 13.03
C LEU A 113 8.48 11.36 14.06
N PRO A 114 8.94 11.93 15.18
CA PRO A 114 9.68 11.15 16.16
C PRO A 114 8.85 10.02 16.80
N ALA A 115 7.58 10.25 17.07
CA ALA A 115 6.68 9.25 17.66
C ALA A 115 6.32 8.14 16.66
N VAL A 116 6.19 8.48 15.36
CA VAL A 116 6.01 7.50 14.29
C VAL A 116 7.24 6.60 14.19
N GLY A 117 8.45 7.16 14.15
CA GLY A 117 9.69 6.39 14.07
C GLY A 117 9.85 5.38 15.20
N ARG A 118 9.40 5.73 16.41
CA ARG A 118 9.39 4.82 17.57
C ARG A 118 8.19 3.85 17.61
N GLY A 119 7.28 3.90 16.62
CA GLY A 119 6.08 3.06 16.58
C GLY A 119 5.01 3.42 17.61
N GLU A 120 5.13 4.57 18.28
CA GLU A 120 4.20 5.09 19.29
C GLU A 120 2.97 5.73 18.67
N THR A 121 3.09 6.23 17.43
CA THR A 121 2.00 6.85 16.66
C THR A 121 1.80 6.09 15.36
N VAL A 122 0.56 5.66 15.14
CA VAL A 122 0.11 4.99 13.91
C VAL A 122 -0.66 6.00 13.06
N LEU A 123 -0.25 6.13 11.81
CA LEU A 123 -0.91 6.97 10.82
C LEU A 123 -1.62 6.10 9.79
N THR A 124 -2.75 6.58 9.28
CA THR A 124 -3.40 6.02 8.09
C THR A 124 -3.89 7.11 7.15
N VAL A 125 -4.34 6.72 5.97
CA VAL A 125 -4.79 7.66 4.93
C VAL A 125 -6.16 7.25 4.42
N ALA A 126 -7.10 8.19 4.41
CA ALA A 126 -8.43 8.02 3.84
C ALA A 126 -8.38 8.27 2.31
N ALA A 127 -7.68 7.39 1.58
CA ALA A 127 -7.33 7.59 0.19
C ALA A 127 -8.44 7.22 -0.81
N SER A 128 -9.46 6.46 -0.38
CA SER A 128 -10.57 6.02 -1.22
C SER A 128 -11.73 7.00 -1.09
N GLY A 129 -12.32 7.39 -2.23
CA GLY A 129 -13.52 8.20 -2.24
C GLY A 129 -14.77 7.42 -1.84
N ARG A 130 -15.93 8.03 -2.02
CA ARG A 130 -17.23 7.48 -1.59
C ARG A 130 -17.53 6.10 -2.19
N THR A 131 -17.15 5.86 -3.44
CA THR A 131 -17.37 4.57 -4.12
C THR A 131 -16.25 3.58 -3.89
N GLY A 132 -15.09 4.01 -3.38
CA GLY A 132 -13.89 3.19 -3.21
C GLY A 132 -13.19 2.79 -4.52
N HIS A 133 -13.70 3.24 -5.68
CA HIS A 133 -13.18 2.84 -6.98
C HIS A 133 -12.25 3.85 -7.60
N GLU A 134 -12.49 5.15 -7.34
CA GLU A 134 -11.68 6.21 -7.89
C GLU A 134 -11.01 7.05 -6.80
N PRO A 135 -9.68 7.10 -6.76
CA PRO A 135 -8.96 7.99 -5.85
C PRO A 135 -9.25 9.49 -6.09
N ALA A 136 -9.84 9.82 -7.24
CA ALA A 136 -10.24 11.18 -7.57
C ALA A 136 -11.58 11.60 -6.93
N GLU A 137 -12.41 10.64 -6.53
CA GLU A 137 -13.71 10.90 -5.91
C GLU A 137 -13.59 11.19 -4.42
N LEU A 138 -12.80 12.20 -4.05
CA LEU A 138 -12.78 12.65 -2.67
C LEU A 138 -14.16 13.20 -2.30
N ALA A 139 -14.74 12.63 -1.25
CA ALA A 139 -16.09 12.98 -0.81
C ALA A 139 -16.10 13.82 0.47
N VAL A 140 -14.93 14.32 0.90
CA VAL A 140 -14.78 15.27 1.99
C VAL A 140 -14.48 16.66 1.42
N THR A 141 -15.19 17.66 1.92
CA THR A 141 -14.96 19.07 1.63
C THR A 141 -14.28 19.77 2.79
N ALA A 142 -13.46 20.77 2.49
CA ALA A 142 -12.77 21.59 3.49
C ALA A 142 -13.03 23.08 3.25
N ARG A 143 -13.44 23.81 4.30
CA ARG A 143 -13.64 25.26 4.28
C ARG A 143 -12.82 25.92 5.37
N GLU A 144 -12.02 26.90 4.98
CA GLU A 144 -11.30 27.72 5.94
C GLU A 144 -12.19 28.86 6.48
N SER A 145 -12.13 29.08 7.78
CA SER A 145 -12.81 30.17 8.47
C SER A 145 -12.02 30.60 9.70
N ASN A 146 -11.48 31.81 9.70
CA ASN A 146 -10.78 32.41 10.85
C ASN A 146 -9.64 31.54 11.42
N GLY A 147 -8.78 30.98 10.56
CA GLY A 147 -7.65 30.14 10.97
C GLY A 147 -8.03 28.72 11.44
N THR A 148 -9.28 28.35 11.29
CA THR A 148 -9.80 27.01 11.54
C THR A 148 -10.39 26.45 10.26
N TRP A 149 -10.19 25.17 10.01
CA TRP A 149 -10.79 24.45 8.88
C TRP A 149 -11.98 23.65 9.37
N LEU A 150 -13.01 23.59 8.56
CA LEU A 150 -14.23 22.80 8.77
C LEU A 150 -14.28 21.70 7.71
N LEU A 151 -14.37 20.45 8.15
CA LEU A 151 -14.46 19.28 7.28
C LEU A 151 -15.85 18.66 7.35
N ASP A 152 -16.43 18.37 6.18
CA ASP A 152 -17.71 17.69 6.02
C ASP A 152 -17.60 16.63 4.92
N GLY A 153 -18.12 15.42 5.17
CA GLY A 153 -18.20 14.37 4.16
C GLY A 153 -17.92 12.97 4.68
N VAL A 154 -17.74 12.04 3.74
CA VAL A 154 -17.57 10.62 4.03
C VAL A 154 -16.49 10.04 3.11
N GLN A 155 -15.52 9.32 3.68
CA GLN A 155 -14.55 8.49 2.95
C GLN A 155 -14.75 7.04 3.35
N THR A 156 -14.72 6.12 2.38
CA THR A 156 -14.88 4.69 2.62
C THR A 156 -13.56 3.94 2.59
N ALA A 157 -13.58 2.71 3.04
CA ALA A 157 -12.46 1.76 2.96
C ALA A 157 -11.13 2.32 3.49
N VAL A 158 -11.18 3.04 4.61
CA VAL A 158 -9.97 3.55 5.28
C VAL A 158 -9.31 2.40 6.04
N PRO A 159 -8.11 1.96 5.63
CA PRO A 159 -7.44 0.85 6.28
C PRO A 159 -6.98 1.24 7.69
N TRP A 160 -7.07 0.32 8.65
CA TRP A 160 -6.58 0.46 10.02
C TRP A 160 -7.15 1.68 10.79
N ALA A 161 -8.26 2.25 10.34
CA ALA A 161 -8.78 3.52 10.90
C ALA A 161 -9.06 3.45 12.41
N GLN A 162 -9.56 2.31 12.93
CA GLN A 162 -9.83 2.14 14.36
C GLN A 162 -8.55 2.02 15.20
N GLN A 163 -7.43 1.63 14.59
CA GLN A 163 -6.14 1.41 15.25
C GLN A 163 -5.18 2.59 15.08
N ALA A 164 -5.45 3.47 14.13
CA ALA A 164 -4.62 4.67 13.89
C ALA A 164 -4.85 5.73 14.97
N ASP A 165 -3.82 6.50 15.26
CA ASP A 165 -3.90 7.69 16.13
C ASP A 165 -4.34 8.90 15.33
N HIS A 166 -3.85 9.03 14.08
CA HIS A 166 -4.26 10.08 13.15
C HIS A 166 -4.59 9.51 11.78
N ILE A 167 -5.54 10.16 11.11
CA ILE A 167 -5.98 9.85 9.75
C ILE A 167 -5.68 11.05 8.87
N LEU A 168 -4.89 10.86 7.81
CA LEU A 168 -4.72 11.87 6.78
C LEU A 168 -5.93 11.84 5.86
N VAL A 169 -6.67 12.95 5.81
CA VAL A 169 -7.92 13.06 5.06
C VAL A 169 -7.76 14.08 3.94
N PRO A 170 -7.65 13.65 2.70
CA PRO A 170 -7.69 14.57 1.57
C PRO A 170 -9.11 15.13 1.41
N ALA A 171 -9.21 16.43 1.18
CA ALA A 171 -10.47 17.14 1.07
C ALA A 171 -10.43 18.23 -0.01
N HIS A 172 -11.55 18.40 -0.71
CA HIS A 172 -11.71 19.46 -1.71
C HIS A 172 -12.08 20.80 -1.08
N THR A 173 -11.46 21.85 -1.54
CA THR A 173 -11.85 23.22 -1.20
C THR A 173 -12.76 23.80 -2.30
N ALA A 174 -13.49 24.87 -1.96
CA ALA A 174 -14.33 25.60 -2.94
C ALA A 174 -13.52 26.20 -4.11
N ALA A 175 -12.19 26.32 -3.98
CA ALA A 175 -11.29 26.79 -5.03
C ALA A 175 -10.74 25.66 -5.93
N ASP A 176 -11.40 24.49 -5.92
CA ASP A 176 -11.00 23.30 -6.67
C ASP A 176 -9.55 22.84 -6.39
N ARG A 177 -9.10 23.01 -5.17
CA ARG A 177 -7.79 22.53 -4.68
C ARG A 177 -8.02 21.39 -3.69
N THR A 178 -7.10 20.45 -3.68
CA THR A 178 -7.07 19.42 -2.64
C THR A 178 -6.10 19.82 -1.53
N VAL A 179 -6.55 19.70 -0.30
CA VAL A 179 -5.76 19.85 0.93
C VAL A 179 -5.81 18.55 1.73
N ILE A 180 -4.87 18.34 2.66
CA ILE A 180 -4.88 17.17 3.53
C ILE A 180 -5.02 17.64 4.97
N ALA A 181 -6.04 17.14 5.67
CA ALA A 181 -6.17 17.31 7.11
C ALA A 181 -5.51 16.15 7.84
N VAL A 182 -4.72 16.45 8.86
CA VAL A 182 -4.16 15.44 9.77
C VAL A 182 -5.09 15.34 10.98
N LEU A 183 -6.02 14.42 10.90
CA LEU A 183 -7.19 14.30 11.78
C LEU A 183 -6.89 13.33 12.94
N PRO A 184 -6.91 13.77 14.21
CA PRO A 184 -6.94 12.84 15.33
C PRO A 184 -8.18 11.92 15.20
N ARG A 185 -7.99 10.60 15.35
CA ARG A 185 -9.10 9.64 15.24
C ARG A 185 -10.24 9.92 16.22
N VAL A 186 -9.89 10.37 17.43
CA VAL A 186 -10.85 10.74 18.47
C VAL A 186 -10.98 12.25 18.51
N LEU A 187 -11.97 12.75 17.77
CA LEU A 187 -12.28 14.18 17.71
C LEU A 187 -13.79 14.37 17.55
N GLU A 188 -14.33 15.47 18.08
CA GLU A 188 -15.73 15.82 17.91
C GLU A 188 -16.11 15.91 16.42
N GLY A 189 -17.23 15.30 16.04
CA GLY A 189 -17.70 15.23 14.65
C GLY A 189 -17.07 14.10 13.83
N VAL A 190 -16.07 13.38 14.35
CA VAL A 190 -15.49 12.20 13.70
C VAL A 190 -16.22 10.94 14.16
N SER A 191 -16.66 10.13 13.21
CA SER A 191 -17.17 8.78 13.48
C SER A 191 -16.65 7.77 12.48
N LEU A 192 -16.47 6.53 12.96
CA LEU A 192 -15.98 5.40 12.17
C LEU A 192 -17.05 4.29 12.19
N ALA A 193 -17.45 3.82 11.01
CA ALA A 193 -18.28 2.62 10.88
C ALA A 193 -17.40 1.46 10.38
N ASP A 194 -17.48 0.33 11.07
CA ASP A 194 -16.68 -0.85 10.77
C ASP A 194 -16.94 -1.41 9.37
N GLN A 195 -15.87 -1.71 8.67
CA GLN A 195 -15.85 -2.44 7.41
C GLN A 195 -14.82 -3.55 7.50
N VAL A 196 -14.99 -4.60 6.70
CA VAL A 196 -14.05 -5.73 6.62
C VAL A 196 -13.77 -6.00 5.15
N SER A 197 -12.49 -6.09 4.80
CA SER A 197 -12.06 -6.42 3.45
C SER A 197 -12.08 -7.94 3.21
N THR A 198 -11.95 -8.35 1.94
CA THR A 198 -11.94 -9.77 1.54
C THR A 198 -10.80 -10.56 2.17
N ASN A 199 -9.69 -9.90 2.53
CA ASN A 199 -8.58 -10.52 3.26
C ASN A 199 -8.83 -10.65 4.78
N GLY A 200 -9.99 -10.20 5.27
CA GLY A 200 -10.36 -10.24 6.69
C GLY A 200 -9.78 -9.12 7.54
N GLU A 201 -9.11 -8.14 6.94
CA GLU A 201 -8.57 -7.00 7.68
C GLU A 201 -9.64 -5.93 7.92
N ARG A 202 -9.44 -5.16 9.00
CA ARG A 202 -10.32 -4.07 9.39
C ARG A 202 -10.11 -2.84 8.52
N TYR A 203 -11.22 -2.30 8.07
CA TYR A 203 -11.35 -1.01 7.42
C TYR A 203 -12.46 -0.22 8.09
N ALA A 204 -12.61 1.05 7.77
CA ALA A 204 -13.75 1.83 8.20
C ALA A 204 -14.26 2.79 7.12
N GLU A 205 -15.54 3.09 7.20
CA GLU A 205 -16.08 4.34 6.68
C GLU A 205 -15.78 5.44 7.70
N LEU A 206 -15.08 6.48 7.27
CA LEU A 206 -14.84 7.70 8.04
C LEU A 206 -15.90 8.73 7.66
N ARG A 207 -16.62 9.26 8.67
CA ARG A 207 -17.53 10.38 8.53
C ARG A 207 -17.02 11.59 9.28
N CYS A 208 -16.95 12.71 8.60
CA CYS A 208 -16.71 14.04 9.16
C CYS A 208 -18.03 14.83 9.16
N ASP A 209 -18.47 15.27 10.32
CA ASP A 209 -19.66 16.11 10.50
C ASP A 209 -19.25 17.40 11.20
N ALA A 210 -19.08 18.47 10.41
CA ALA A 210 -18.61 19.78 10.86
C ALA A 210 -17.33 19.72 11.72
N VAL A 211 -16.37 18.82 11.37
CA VAL A 211 -15.15 18.61 12.13
C VAL A 211 -14.25 19.84 12.04
N ARG A 212 -13.82 20.39 13.20
CA ARG A 212 -12.98 21.59 13.31
C ARG A 212 -11.52 21.19 13.45
N ILE A 213 -10.67 21.67 12.53
CA ILE A 213 -9.24 21.40 12.49
C ILE A 213 -8.46 22.72 12.52
N PRO A 214 -7.47 22.87 13.41
CA PRO A 214 -6.55 24.01 13.38
C PRO A 214 -5.78 24.08 12.07
N ALA A 215 -5.42 25.26 11.60
CA ALA A 215 -4.58 25.42 10.41
C ALA A 215 -3.20 24.74 10.56
N ALA A 216 -2.69 24.58 11.78
CA ALA A 216 -1.46 23.86 12.07
C ALA A 216 -1.53 22.35 11.70
N ASP A 217 -2.73 21.77 11.67
CA ASP A 217 -2.96 20.36 11.31
C ASP A 217 -3.38 20.17 9.83
N MET A 218 -3.18 21.21 9.02
CA MET A 218 -3.50 21.17 7.59
C MET A 218 -2.24 21.20 6.73
N VAL A 219 -2.21 20.35 5.70
CA VAL A 219 -1.25 20.43 4.61
C VAL A 219 -1.97 21.03 3.40
N THR A 220 -1.62 22.28 3.06
CA THR A 220 -2.30 23.06 2.02
C THR A 220 -1.45 23.24 0.76
N THR A 221 -0.27 22.63 0.70
CA THR A 221 0.65 22.69 -0.43
C THR A 221 0.04 22.00 -1.63
N THR A 222 -0.03 22.70 -2.76
CA THR A 222 -0.52 22.13 -4.02
C THR A 222 0.34 20.94 -4.46
N GLY A 223 -0.30 19.85 -4.90
CA GLY A 223 0.38 18.63 -5.31
C GLY A 223 0.68 17.63 -4.19
N ALA A 224 0.49 18.01 -2.92
CA ALA A 224 0.77 17.14 -1.78
C ALA A 224 -0.09 15.87 -1.79
N TRP A 225 -1.38 16.00 -2.14
CA TRP A 225 -2.27 14.85 -2.23
C TRP A 225 -1.91 13.93 -3.40
N GLU A 226 -1.68 14.50 -4.58
CA GLU A 226 -1.30 13.75 -5.78
C GLU A 226 -0.02 12.95 -5.53
N TRP A 227 0.97 13.55 -4.88
CA TRP A 227 2.22 12.89 -4.51
C TRP A 227 2.00 11.77 -3.48
N LEU A 228 1.22 12.02 -2.42
CA LEU A 228 0.90 11.00 -1.41
C LEU A 228 0.14 9.81 -2.02
N ARG A 229 -0.85 10.09 -2.87
CA ARG A 229 -1.60 9.06 -3.60
C ARG A 229 -0.69 8.21 -4.49
N ASP A 230 0.23 8.84 -5.22
CA ASP A 230 1.17 8.15 -6.09
C ASP A 230 2.17 7.32 -5.28
N LEU A 231 2.60 7.78 -4.11
CA LEU A 231 3.44 7.02 -3.17
C LEU A 231 2.69 5.80 -2.61
N LEU A 232 1.44 5.98 -2.18
CA LEU A 232 0.58 4.87 -1.70
C LEU A 232 0.38 3.81 -2.79
N ALA A 233 0.09 4.24 -4.02
CA ALA A 233 -0.09 3.32 -5.15
C ALA A 233 1.21 2.56 -5.47
N THR A 234 2.36 3.22 -5.41
CA THR A 234 3.68 2.59 -5.61
C THR A 234 4.00 1.59 -4.50
N GLY A 235 3.73 1.93 -3.24
CA GLY A 235 3.89 1.00 -2.11
C GLY A 235 2.94 -0.21 -2.19
N ASN A 236 1.71 0.01 -2.68
CA ASN A 236 0.77 -1.09 -2.98
C ASN A 236 1.33 -2.03 -4.06
N CYS A 237 1.99 -1.50 -5.10
CA CYS A 237 2.67 -2.32 -6.11
C CYS A 237 3.82 -3.14 -5.50
N ALA A 238 4.54 -2.60 -4.51
CA ALA A 238 5.60 -3.32 -3.81
C ALA A 238 5.05 -4.49 -2.98
N LEU A 239 3.96 -4.30 -2.24
CA LEU A 239 3.24 -5.37 -1.54
C LEU A 239 2.78 -6.45 -2.52
N ALA A 240 2.18 -6.05 -3.65
CA ALA A 240 1.70 -6.95 -4.70
C ALA A 240 2.84 -7.77 -5.33
N LEU A 241 4.01 -7.16 -5.58
CA LEU A 241 5.20 -7.86 -6.08
C LEU A 241 5.71 -8.91 -5.08
N GLY A 242 5.75 -8.57 -3.80
CA GLY A 242 6.11 -9.49 -2.72
C GLY A 242 5.19 -10.70 -2.68
N LEU A 243 3.88 -10.45 -2.67
CA LEU A 243 2.84 -11.48 -2.72
C LEU A 243 2.99 -12.38 -3.96
N ALA A 244 3.09 -11.80 -5.15
CA ALA A 244 3.22 -12.55 -6.41
C ALA A 244 4.49 -13.41 -6.43
N SER A 245 5.61 -12.89 -5.91
CA SER A 245 6.87 -13.62 -5.79
C SER A 245 6.74 -14.84 -4.89
N GLN A 246 6.06 -14.70 -3.75
CA GLN A 246 5.84 -15.80 -2.81
C GLN A 246 4.90 -16.87 -3.39
N VAL A 247 3.81 -16.46 -4.02
CA VAL A 247 2.86 -17.38 -4.68
C VAL A 247 3.55 -18.15 -5.81
N THR A 248 4.40 -17.50 -6.58
CA THR A 248 5.21 -18.14 -7.63
C THR A 248 6.16 -19.18 -7.03
N ALA A 249 6.83 -18.87 -5.92
CA ALA A 249 7.71 -19.83 -5.23
C ALA A 249 6.94 -21.03 -4.68
N MET A 250 5.80 -20.82 -4.01
CA MET A 250 4.92 -21.89 -3.52
C MET A 250 4.43 -22.79 -4.65
N THR A 251 4.05 -22.20 -5.79
CA THR A 251 3.56 -22.94 -6.95
C THR A 251 4.67 -23.76 -7.60
N SER A 252 5.86 -23.20 -7.74
CA SER A 252 7.04 -23.90 -8.24
C SER A 252 7.39 -25.10 -7.35
N GLU A 253 7.40 -24.91 -6.04
CA GLU A 253 7.66 -25.98 -5.08
C GLU A 253 6.60 -27.08 -5.17
N TYR A 254 5.30 -26.71 -5.19
CA TYR A 254 4.21 -27.67 -5.29
C TYR A 254 4.29 -28.49 -6.59
N THR A 255 4.43 -27.83 -7.74
CA THR A 255 4.41 -28.49 -9.05
C THR A 255 5.63 -29.40 -9.28
N SER A 256 6.78 -29.08 -8.65
CA SER A 256 7.99 -29.90 -8.72
C SER A 256 7.93 -31.16 -7.85
N LYS A 257 7.06 -31.18 -6.81
CA LYS A 257 6.88 -32.32 -5.89
C LYS A 257 5.63 -33.15 -6.19
N ARG A 258 4.57 -32.53 -6.69
CA ARG A 258 3.31 -33.20 -7.00
C ARG A 258 3.45 -34.06 -8.23
N GLU A 259 3.22 -35.36 -8.09
CA GLU A 259 3.26 -36.30 -9.20
C GLU A 259 1.87 -36.67 -9.69
N GLN A 260 1.75 -36.79 -10.99
CA GLN A 260 0.63 -37.41 -11.73
C GLN A 260 1.17 -38.16 -12.95
N PHE A 261 0.57 -39.31 -13.28
CA PHE A 261 1.02 -40.14 -14.37
C PHE A 261 2.49 -40.59 -14.25
N GLY A 262 3.00 -40.69 -13.02
CA GLY A 262 4.38 -41.13 -12.71
C GLY A 262 5.46 -40.04 -12.87
N HIS A 263 5.07 -38.77 -13.04
CA HIS A 263 6.01 -37.65 -13.19
C HIS A 263 5.56 -36.44 -12.41
N PRO A 264 6.51 -35.58 -11.92
CA PRO A 264 6.19 -34.27 -11.37
C PRO A 264 5.39 -33.43 -12.37
N ILE A 265 4.32 -32.78 -11.93
CA ILE A 265 3.44 -32.03 -12.84
C ILE A 265 4.16 -30.85 -13.51
N ALA A 266 5.25 -30.34 -12.93
CA ALA A 266 6.12 -29.32 -13.55
C ALA A 266 6.72 -29.76 -14.90
N THR A 267 6.82 -31.08 -15.17
CA THR A 267 7.37 -31.63 -16.42
C THR A 267 6.39 -31.56 -17.59
N PHE A 268 5.10 -31.32 -17.33
CA PHE A 268 4.12 -31.19 -18.39
C PHE A 268 4.23 -29.81 -19.05
N GLN A 269 4.26 -29.81 -20.41
CA GLN A 269 4.43 -28.57 -21.18
C GLN A 269 3.42 -27.48 -20.82
N ALA A 270 2.15 -27.85 -20.60
CA ALA A 270 1.08 -26.92 -20.23
C ALA A 270 1.38 -26.21 -18.90
N VAL A 271 2.00 -26.89 -17.93
CA VAL A 271 2.41 -26.31 -16.65
C VAL A 271 3.63 -25.41 -16.84
N ALA A 272 4.63 -25.88 -17.60
CA ALA A 272 5.86 -25.13 -17.86
C ALA A 272 5.59 -23.79 -18.58
N VAL A 273 4.69 -23.78 -19.58
CA VAL A 273 4.30 -22.54 -20.30
C VAL A 273 3.59 -21.56 -19.34
N GLN A 274 2.64 -22.04 -18.54
CA GLN A 274 1.97 -21.17 -17.56
C GLN A 274 2.95 -20.59 -16.53
N ALA A 275 3.91 -21.37 -16.05
CA ALA A 275 4.94 -20.89 -15.12
C ALA A 275 5.83 -19.81 -15.77
N ALA A 276 6.21 -19.99 -17.05
CA ALA A 276 6.98 -19.02 -17.80
C ALA A 276 6.22 -17.69 -17.97
N ASP A 277 4.94 -17.74 -18.31
CA ASP A 277 4.09 -16.55 -18.42
C ASP A 277 4.01 -15.79 -17.09
N ARG A 278 3.88 -16.50 -15.96
CA ARG A 278 3.83 -15.86 -14.62
C ARG A 278 5.18 -15.29 -14.21
N TYR A 279 6.27 -15.89 -14.63
CA TYR A 279 7.59 -15.29 -14.48
C TYR A 279 7.69 -13.95 -15.22
N ILE A 280 7.21 -13.89 -16.48
CA ILE A 280 7.19 -12.64 -17.26
C ILE A 280 6.33 -11.59 -16.56
N ASP A 281 5.12 -11.92 -16.09
CA ASP A 281 4.27 -11.01 -15.34
C ASP A 281 4.99 -10.44 -14.11
N THR A 282 5.61 -11.30 -13.30
CA THR A 282 6.33 -10.87 -12.10
C THR A 282 7.51 -9.96 -12.42
N ARG A 283 8.24 -10.23 -13.51
CA ARG A 283 9.35 -9.35 -13.96
C ARG A 283 8.85 -8.01 -14.47
N ALA A 284 7.71 -7.96 -15.17
CA ALA A 284 7.10 -6.71 -15.59
C ALA A 284 6.62 -5.88 -14.40
N MET A 285 6.00 -6.50 -13.40
CA MET A 285 5.65 -5.85 -12.12
C MET A 285 6.90 -5.24 -11.46
N GLU A 286 8.00 -6.00 -11.42
CA GLU A 286 9.23 -5.57 -10.77
C GLU A 286 9.87 -4.36 -11.46
N VAL A 287 10.07 -4.39 -12.76
CA VAL A 287 10.75 -3.30 -13.47
C VAL A 287 9.91 -2.01 -13.49
N THR A 288 8.60 -2.12 -13.60
CA THR A 288 7.70 -0.96 -13.58
C THR A 288 7.58 -0.35 -12.19
N LEU A 289 7.59 -1.17 -11.13
CA LEU A 289 7.66 -0.70 -9.74
C LEU A 289 8.92 0.13 -9.49
N TRP A 290 10.09 -0.40 -9.87
CA TRP A 290 11.35 0.31 -9.61
C TRP A 290 11.45 1.61 -10.40
N GLN A 291 10.90 1.66 -11.61
CA GLN A 291 10.78 2.90 -12.37
C GLN A 291 9.92 3.94 -11.62
N ALA A 292 8.75 3.56 -11.14
CA ALA A 292 7.86 4.45 -10.40
C ALA A 292 8.49 4.94 -9.06
N ALA A 293 9.06 4.02 -8.29
CA ALA A 293 9.71 4.33 -7.01
C ALA A 293 10.91 5.27 -7.20
N TRP A 294 11.75 5.01 -8.20
CA TRP A 294 12.88 5.87 -8.54
C TRP A 294 12.43 7.28 -8.95
N ARG A 295 11.38 7.39 -9.79
CA ARG A 295 10.82 8.69 -10.19
C ARG A 295 10.31 9.49 -9.00
N LEU A 296 9.66 8.82 -8.03
CA LEU A 296 9.21 9.45 -6.78
C LEU A 296 10.39 9.92 -5.91
N SER A 297 11.49 9.14 -5.88
CA SER A 297 12.67 9.48 -5.08
C SER A 297 13.40 10.71 -5.62
N ILE A 298 13.60 10.81 -6.92
CA ILE A 298 14.41 11.89 -7.51
C ILE A 298 13.60 13.16 -7.83
N GLY A 299 12.26 13.07 -7.91
CA GLY A 299 11.39 14.19 -8.27
C GLY A 299 11.69 14.83 -9.64
N THR A 300 12.47 14.17 -10.49
CA THR A 300 12.96 14.74 -11.75
C THR A 300 11.83 14.84 -12.78
N PRO A 301 11.68 15.99 -13.45
CA PRO A 301 10.78 16.14 -14.57
C PRO A 301 11.08 15.12 -15.68
N GLY A 302 10.06 14.56 -16.28
CA GLY A 302 10.15 13.67 -17.43
C GLY A 302 9.20 14.12 -18.54
N PRO A 303 9.13 13.39 -19.66
CA PRO A 303 8.20 13.70 -20.74
C PRO A 303 6.73 13.62 -20.30
N LEU A 304 6.45 12.78 -19.29
CA LEU A 304 5.14 12.66 -18.66
C LEU A 304 5.27 12.88 -17.14
N PRO A 305 4.18 13.28 -16.46
CA PRO A 305 4.13 13.35 -15.00
C PRO A 305 4.48 11.99 -14.34
N ILE A 306 4.97 12.01 -13.11
CA ILE A 306 5.31 10.80 -12.31
C ILE A 306 4.13 9.83 -12.25
N THR A 307 2.92 10.35 -12.15
CA THR A 307 1.66 9.59 -12.15
C THR A 307 1.53 8.62 -13.33
N ALA A 308 2.16 8.91 -14.48
CA ALA A 308 2.17 7.99 -15.62
C ALA A 308 2.97 6.71 -15.32
N ASP A 309 4.18 6.85 -14.75
CA ASP A 309 5.01 5.70 -14.34
C ASP A 309 4.30 4.89 -13.25
N VAL A 310 3.68 5.57 -12.28
CA VAL A 310 2.88 4.94 -11.21
C VAL A 310 1.68 4.18 -11.80
N SER A 311 1.00 4.76 -12.79
CA SER A 311 -0.12 4.09 -13.46
C SER A 311 0.33 2.83 -14.20
N VAL A 312 1.46 2.88 -14.91
CA VAL A 312 2.05 1.69 -15.56
C VAL A 312 2.38 0.61 -14.53
N ALA A 313 3.01 0.98 -13.41
CA ALA A 313 3.32 0.04 -12.33
C ALA A 313 2.05 -0.58 -11.73
N LYS A 314 1.00 0.21 -11.51
CA LYS A 314 -0.25 -0.28 -10.92
C LYS A 314 -1.05 -1.17 -11.88
N ILE A 315 -1.04 -0.90 -13.20
CA ILE A 315 -1.61 -1.78 -14.22
C ILE A 315 -0.95 -3.16 -14.13
N TRP A 316 0.39 -3.21 -14.19
CA TRP A 316 1.12 -4.47 -14.10
C TRP A 316 0.95 -5.16 -12.75
N ALA A 317 0.96 -4.42 -11.64
CA ALA A 317 0.76 -4.97 -10.31
C ALA A 317 -0.63 -5.59 -10.16
N SER A 318 -1.70 -4.93 -10.62
CA SER A 318 -3.06 -5.43 -10.52
C SER A 318 -3.28 -6.66 -11.40
N ASP A 319 -2.99 -6.56 -12.69
CA ASP A 319 -3.25 -7.63 -13.66
C ASP A 319 -2.24 -8.76 -13.56
N GLY A 320 -0.96 -8.48 -13.38
CA GLY A 320 0.10 -9.47 -13.22
C GLY A 320 -0.14 -10.32 -11.98
N MET A 321 -0.37 -9.69 -10.82
CA MET A 321 -0.67 -10.41 -9.58
C MET A 321 -1.94 -11.25 -9.70
N ARG A 322 -3.02 -10.72 -10.29
CA ARG A 322 -4.25 -11.48 -10.54
C ARG A 322 -3.98 -12.74 -11.35
N ARG A 323 -3.22 -12.63 -12.45
CA ARG A 323 -2.84 -13.80 -13.28
C ARG A 323 -1.97 -14.79 -12.51
N VAL A 324 -1.04 -14.32 -11.67
CA VAL A 324 -0.20 -15.18 -10.83
C VAL A 324 -1.04 -16.00 -9.87
N VAL A 325 -1.94 -15.38 -9.09
CA VAL A 325 -2.75 -16.10 -8.09
C VAL A 325 -3.77 -17.04 -8.74
N GLN A 326 -4.37 -16.66 -9.89
CA GLN A 326 -5.30 -17.50 -10.63
C GLN A 326 -4.59 -18.74 -11.22
N THR A 327 -3.39 -18.55 -11.79
CA THR A 327 -2.58 -19.67 -12.29
C THR A 327 -2.14 -20.59 -11.16
N ALA A 328 -1.72 -20.02 -10.03
CA ALA A 328 -1.37 -20.81 -8.84
C ALA A 328 -2.55 -21.65 -8.37
N GLN A 329 -3.75 -21.05 -8.25
CA GLN A 329 -4.97 -21.75 -7.88
C GLN A 329 -5.29 -22.90 -8.86
N HIS A 330 -5.15 -22.65 -10.17
CA HIS A 330 -5.36 -23.66 -11.18
C HIS A 330 -4.37 -24.83 -11.05
N LEU A 331 -3.08 -24.56 -10.88
CA LEU A 331 -2.04 -25.57 -10.78
C LEU A 331 -2.08 -26.38 -9.48
N HIS A 332 -2.55 -25.79 -8.38
CA HIS A 332 -2.78 -26.52 -7.12
C HIS A 332 -4.11 -27.32 -7.14
N GLY A 333 -5.05 -26.96 -8.02
CA GLY A 333 -6.38 -27.56 -8.06
C GLY A 333 -7.16 -27.33 -6.76
N GLY A 334 -7.90 -28.34 -6.31
CA GLY A 334 -8.68 -28.25 -5.06
C GLY A 334 -7.84 -27.93 -3.81
N PHE A 335 -6.59 -28.38 -3.78
CA PHE A 335 -5.66 -28.12 -2.68
C PHE A 335 -5.36 -26.62 -2.50
N GLY A 336 -5.39 -25.83 -3.58
CA GLY A 336 -5.18 -24.38 -3.50
C GLY A 336 -6.30 -23.61 -2.80
N ALA A 337 -7.50 -24.20 -2.71
CA ALA A 337 -8.65 -23.64 -1.98
C ALA A 337 -8.80 -24.18 -0.56
N ASP A 338 -7.94 -25.13 -0.17
CA ASP A 338 -7.94 -25.69 1.19
C ASP A 338 -7.60 -24.61 2.22
N THR A 339 -8.41 -24.50 3.27
CA THR A 339 -8.23 -23.50 4.32
C THR A 339 -7.06 -23.79 5.24
N ASP A 340 -6.54 -25.02 5.23
CA ASP A 340 -5.32 -25.42 5.95
C ASP A 340 -4.04 -25.13 5.15
N TYR A 341 -4.19 -24.73 3.86
CA TYR A 341 -3.07 -24.34 3.02
C TYR A 341 -3.08 -22.84 2.72
N ALA A 342 -1.95 -22.17 2.92
CA ALA A 342 -1.89 -20.71 2.94
C ALA A 342 -2.28 -20.00 1.61
N LEU A 343 -2.31 -20.70 0.46
CA LEU A 343 -2.54 -20.08 -0.85
C LEU A 343 -3.85 -19.29 -0.93
N HIS A 344 -4.94 -19.77 -0.31
CA HIS A 344 -6.23 -19.07 -0.30
C HIS A 344 -6.14 -17.69 0.35
N ARG A 345 -5.22 -17.49 1.30
CA ARG A 345 -4.98 -16.19 1.96
C ARG A 345 -4.29 -15.21 1.02
N TYR A 346 -3.29 -15.69 0.27
CA TYR A 346 -2.65 -14.90 -0.77
C TYR A 346 -3.65 -14.48 -1.84
N HIS A 347 -4.61 -15.33 -2.18
CA HIS A 347 -5.68 -15.00 -3.13
C HIS A 347 -6.58 -13.89 -2.60
N ALA A 348 -6.99 -13.95 -1.33
CA ALA A 348 -7.80 -12.93 -0.68
C ALA A 348 -7.07 -11.57 -0.60
N TRP A 349 -5.78 -11.58 -0.21
CA TRP A 349 -4.95 -10.37 -0.17
C TRP A 349 -4.72 -9.80 -1.57
N ALA A 350 -4.49 -10.65 -2.57
CA ALA A 350 -4.33 -10.22 -3.96
C ALA A 350 -5.53 -9.41 -4.43
N LYS A 351 -6.76 -9.85 -4.13
CA LYS A 351 -7.97 -9.12 -4.50
C LYS A 351 -8.06 -7.76 -3.81
N THR A 352 -7.69 -7.66 -2.56
CA THR A 352 -7.64 -6.38 -1.84
C THR A 352 -6.61 -5.43 -2.47
N LEU A 353 -5.39 -5.90 -2.75
CA LEU A 353 -4.33 -5.09 -3.37
C LEU A 353 -4.66 -4.69 -4.82
N GLU A 354 -5.31 -5.57 -5.59
CA GLU A 354 -5.77 -5.29 -6.95
C GLU A 354 -6.70 -4.08 -6.99
N LEU A 355 -7.66 -4.02 -6.07
CA LEU A 355 -8.70 -2.99 -6.06
C LEU A 355 -8.28 -1.71 -5.33
N SER A 356 -7.35 -1.80 -4.38
CA SER A 356 -6.89 -0.64 -3.61
C SER A 356 -6.27 0.43 -4.53
N LEU A 357 -6.67 1.69 -4.33
CA LEU A 357 -6.16 2.86 -5.08
C LEU A 357 -6.44 2.79 -6.59
N GLY A 358 -7.46 2.07 -6.98
CA GLY A 358 -7.89 1.87 -8.37
C GLY A 358 -7.38 0.55 -8.99
N PRO A 359 -8.24 -0.20 -9.68
CA PRO A 359 -7.87 -1.37 -10.46
C PRO A 359 -7.10 -0.97 -11.73
N ALA A 360 -6.57 -1.96 -12.47
CA ALA A 360 -5.85 -1.73 -13.73
C ALA A 360 -6.59 -0.81 -14.70
N ALA A 361 -7.89 -1.02 -14.92
CA ALA A 361 -8.70 -0.23 -15.83
C ALA A 361 -8.75 1.28 -15.48
N ALA A 362 -8.82 1.63 -14.20
CA ALA A 362 -8.79 3.04 -13.77
C ALA A 362 -7.43 3.69 -14.05
N HIS A 363 -6.34 2.94 -13.92
CA HIS A 363 -4.99 3.42 -14.24
C HIS A 363 -4.72 3.47 -15.74
N GLU A 364 -5.31 2.58 -16.54
CA GLU A 364 -5.28 2.64 -18.00
C GLU A 364 -5.99 3.89 -18.52
N GLU A 365 -7.17 4.20 -18.00
CA GLU A 365 -7.92 5.42 -18.34
C GLU A 365 -7.12 6.67 -17.97
N ARG A 366 -6.57 6.71 -16.75
CA ARG A 366 -5.71 7.82 -16.31
C ARG A 366 -4.49 8.00 -17.20
N LEU A 367 -3.79 6.91 -17.53
CA LEU A 367 -2.62 6.93 -18.41
C LEU A 367 -3.00 7.43 -19.81
N GLY A 368 -4.13 6.97 -20.35
CA GLY A 368 -4.68 7.46 -21.62
C GLY A 368 -4.92 8.96 -21.61
N GLY A 369 -5.53 9.50 -20.55
CA GLY A 369 -5.73 10.94 -20.37
C GLY A 369 -4.42 11.73 -20.30
N LEU A 370 -3.39 11.21 -19.58
CA LEU A 370 -2.07 11.85 -19.52
C LEU A 370 -1.36 11.86 -20.88
N LEU A 371 -1.43 10.75 -21.62
CA LEU A 371 -0.84 10.67 -22.96
C LEU A 371 -1.52 11.65 -23.93
N ALA A 372 -2.84 11.77 -23.88
CA ALA A 372 -3.59 12.72 -24.71
C ALA A 372 -3.24 14.19 -24.38
N ALA A 373 -3.07 14.50 -23.10
CA ALA A 373 -2.72 15.86 -22.65
C ALA A 373 -1.25 16.26 -22.95
N HIS A 374 -0.35 15.29 -23.11
CA HIS A 374 1.08 15.50 -23.33
C HIS A 374 1.55 14.89 -24.66
N SER A 375 0.68 14.81 -25.66
CA SER A 375 1.06 14.30 -26.98
C SER A 375 2.29 15.04 -27.51
N PRO A 376 3.36 14.35 -27.92
CA PRO A 376 4.44 14.98 -28.64
C PRO A 376 3.87 15.50 -29.96
N GLY A 377 4.03 16.81 -30.19
CA GLY A 377 3.63 17.47 -31.42
C GLY A 377 4.40 16.96 -32.66
#